data_e376ee446b9016cedb189df83c111d47
#
_entry.id   e376ee446b9016cedb189df83c111d47
#
_cell.length_a   1.000
_cell.length_b   1.000
_cell.length_c   1.000
_cell.angle_alpha   90.00
_cell.angle_beta   90.00
_cell.angle_gamma   90.00
#
_symmetry.space_group_name_H-M   'P 1'
#
loop_
_entity.id
_entity.type
_entity.pdbx_description
1 polymer ?
#
loop_
_entity_poly.entity_id
_entity_poly.type
_entity_poly.pdbx_seq_one_letter_code
_entity_poly.pdbx_strand_id
1 'polypeptide(L)'
;MKKLIKLFPILFLIFLYSCQNANKITTLPKRDKPLIDTKAVIKEGLKDMNKKIEDGPKPKKIEITKEKRKTITTQKYKNYVTFPAGYRNLKQKISINFQNLDFKYAMGLMAEMGNINILVGDEVSGTINAKIKNVAWDVTFQTLLNMKNLGSDIDVENGIIRVHSPENITSQESFNSSRAEALKKKVELEETFKPMLAEIFNLYYISPVQAKTTLEDLFASQGTEGQNVMTNLKITVEDTTRSIIVRGYREDLDVIDKVIKEIDVKTKQVLIEAFVVDVTSTFAAALGSRIGAMTKQGTGDTSNTTVSGTIGGAATTSTGVALSAAAGTVSNNTIVGATSGIGIIKTMGASVLKVELEALQSMGLNEILSSPSVFTLNNQEATITQGTQVPYQTTSDGTTTTAFKEAALSLTVTPSIIGDGNVLMDIKVNDDSPDTSFGTDEPAIKTNEIKTKLLVSDGDIVVIGGIKKNTKSDTKTKTPGLADQKNKALGNLFKSRNNTDTLTELLIFIAPKVIE
;
A
#
# COMPACT_ATOMS: atom_id res chain seq x y z
N MET A 1 -70.57 -37.54 -13.18
CA MET A 1 -70.53 -36.18 -12.60
C MET A 1 -70.41 -36.12 -11.06
N LYS A 2 -70.99 -37.07 -10.30
CA LYS A 2 -70.92 -37.02 -8.81
C LYS A 2 -69.57 -37.30 -8.15
N LYS A 3 -68.60 -37.97 -8.84
CA LYS A 3 -67.25 -38.22 -8.27
C LYS A 3 -66.32 -37.00 -8.48
N LEU A 4 -66.53 -36.14 -9.46
CA LEU A 4 -65.71 -34.96 -9.73
C LEU A 4 -66.00 -33.85 -8.70
N ILE A 5 -67.23 -33.78 -8.16
CA ILE A 5 -67.63 -32.76 -7.19
C ILE A 5 -66.98 -32.99 -5.82
N LYS A 6 -66.65 -34.26 -5.48
CA LYS A 6 -65.98 -34.60 -4.22
C LYS A 6 -64.47 -34.35 -4.25
N LEU A 7 -63.86 -34.24 -5.44
CA LEU A 7 -62.42 -33.94 -5.58
C LEU A 7 -62.12 -32.45 -5.44
N PHE A 8 -63.11 -31.60 -5.69
CA PHE A 8 -62.95 -30.12 -5.64
C PHE A 8 -62.57 -29.57 -4.25
N PRO A 9 -63.21 -30.02 -3.12
CA PRO A 9 -62.81 -29.54 -1.81
C PRO A 9 -61.44 -30.05 -1.39
N ILE A 10 -61.01 -31.23 -1.85
CA ILE A 10 -59.68 -31.76 -1.55
C ILE A 10 -58.60 -30.96 -2.31
N LEU A 11 -58.85 -30.64 -3.58
CA LEU A 11 -57.94 -29.77 -4.38
C LEU A 11 -57.87 -28.37 -3.81
N PHE A 12 -58.99 -27.83 -3.30
CA PHE A 12 -59.06 -26.53 -2.64
C PHE A 12 -58.37 -26.54 -1.25
N LEU A 13 -58.42 -27.66 -0.51
CA LEU A 13 -57.66 -27.85 0.74
C LEU A 13 -56.16 -27.94 0.47
N ILE A 14 -55.71 -28.62 -0.57
CA ILE A 14 -54.30 -28.65 -0.99
C ILE A 14 -53.82 -27.26 -1.36
N PHE A 15 -54.65 -26.47 -2.06
CA PHE A 15 -54.36 -25.09 -2.40
C PHE A 15 -54.22 -24.17 -1.19
N LEU A 16 -55.09 -24.34 -0.19
CA LEU A 16 -55.02 -23.59 1.07
C LEU A 16 -53.79 -23.99 1.90
N TYR A 17 -53.38 -25.27 1.86
CA TYR A 17 -52.19 -25.76 2.55
C TYR A 17 -50.91 -25.26 1.87
N SER A 18 -50.89 -25.13 0.55
CA SER A 18 -49.79 -24.52 -0.22
C SER A 18 -49.64 -23.05 0.13
N CYS A 19 -50.74 -22.29 0.30
CA CYS A 19 -50.67 -20.89 0.70
C CYS A 19 -50.17 -20.67 2.15
N GLN A 20 -50.34 -21.62 3.05
CA GLN A 20 -49.76 -21.52 4.40
C GLN A 20 -48.25 -21.71 4.39
N ASN A 21 -47.73 -22.48 3.45
CA ASN A 21 -46.27 -22.70 3.29
C ASN A 21 -45.59 -21.68 2.37
N ALA A 22 -46.30 -20.70 1.82
CA ALA A 22 -45.76 -19.67 0.97
C ALA A 22 -44.60 -18.88 1.62
N ASN A 23 -44.62 -18.73 2.94
CA ASN A 23 -43.49 -18.13 3.67
C ASN A 23 -42.22 -18.96 3.62
N LYS A 24 -42.27 -20.28 3.38
CA LYS A 24 -41.11 -21.16 3.24
C LYS A 24 -40.49 -21.10 1.83
N ILE A 25 -41.33 -20.88 0.80
CA ILE A 25 -40.89 -20.82 -0.60
C ILE A 25 -40.12 -19.55 -0.86
N THR A 26 -40.43 -18.46 -0.13
CA THR A 26 -39.79 -17.16 -0.29
C THR A 26 -38.70 -16.88 0.76
N THR A 27 -38.33 -17.84 1.57
CA THR A 27 -37.22 -17.70 2.53
C THR A 27 -35.89 -17.78 1.77
N LEU A 28 -35.08 -16.75 1.95
CA LEU A 28 -33.73 -16.71 1.39
C LEU A 28 -32.88 -17.82 2.01
N PRO A 29 -32.06 -18.54 1.22
CA PRO A 29 -31.12 -19.51 1.78
C PRO A 29 -30.12 -18.78 2.69
N LYS A 30 -29.79 -19.38 3.83
CA LYS A 30 -28.72 -18.89 4.69
C LYS A 30 -27.39 -19.11 3.96
N ARG A 31 -26.73 -18.01 3.63
CA ARG A 31 -25.40 -18.03 2.98
C ARG A 31 -24.33 -17.72 4.02
N ASP A 32 -24.00 -18.72 4.84
CA ASP A 32 -23.02 -18.59 5.92
C ASP A 32 -21.57 -18.82 5.40
N LYS A 33 -21.41 -19.38 4.19
CA LYS A 33 -20.10 -19.63 3.59
C LYS A 33 -19.71 -18.53 2.62
N PRO A 34 -18.42 -18.12 2.58
CA PRO A 34 -17.91 -17.21 1.56
C PRO A 34 -18.08 -17.86 0.17
N LEU A 35 -18.33 -17.04 -0.84
CA LEU A 35 -18.48 -17.50 -2.23
C LEU A 35 -17.14 -17.93 -2.80
N ILE A 36 -16.06 -17.29 -2.37
CA ILE A 36 -14.71 -17.51 -2.86
C ILE A 36 -13.98 -18.48 -1.94
N ASP A 37 -13.54 -19.62 -2.47
CA ASP A 37 -12.63 -20.54 -1.77
C ASP A 37 -11.19 -20.05 -1.93
N THR A 38 -10.72 -19.28 -0.95
CA THR A 38 -9.36 -18.71 -0.94
C THR A 38 -8.27 -19.78 -1.06
N LYS A 39 -8.48 -21.00 -0.54
CA LYS A 39 -7.50 -22.09 -0.63
C LYS A 39 -7.39 -22.66 -2.05
N ALA A 40 -8.51 -22.74 -2.76
CA ALA A 40 -8.53 -23.18 -4.15
C ALA A 40 -7.81 -22.17 -5.04
N VAL A 41 -8.10 -20.88 -4.89
CA VAL A 41 -7.46 -19.78 -5.64
C VAL A 41 -5.95 -19.74 -5.39
N ILE A 42 -5.50 -19.86 -4.15
CA ILE A 42 -4.07 -19.90 -3.80
C ILE A 42 -3.38 -21.10 -4.45
N LYS A 43 -3.99 -22.28 -4.42
CA LYS A 43 -3.41 -23.50 -5.01
C LYS A 43 -3.29 -23.40 -6.53
N GLU A 44 -4.28 -22.83 -7.20
CA GLU A 44 -4.29 -22.63 -8.65
C GLU A 44 -3.29 -21.56 -9.05
N GLY A 45 -3.25 -20.43 -8.36
CA GLY A 45 -2.28 -19.35 -8.58
C GLY A 45 -0.82 -19.82 -8.43
N LEU A 46 -0.51 -20.61 -7.40
CA LEU A 46 0.83 -21.19 -7.23
C LEU A 46 1.23 -22.10 -8.42
N LYS A 47 0.28 -22.85 -8.98
CA LYS A 47 0.53 -23.70 -10.13
C LYS A 47 0.82 -22.89 -11.39
N ASP A 48 0.05 -21.82 -11.62
CA ASP A 48 0.22 -20.96 -12.78
C ASP A 48 1.51 -20.14 -12.71
N MET A 49 1.86 -19.63 -11.53
CA MET A 49 3.11 -18.92 -11.28
C MET A 49 4.33 -19.83 -11.53
N ASN A 50 4.32 -21.06 -11.04
CA ASN A 50 5.41 -22.02 -11.28
C ASN A 50 5.57 -22.33 -12.76
N LYS A 51 4.46 -22.46 -13.50
CA LYS A 51 4.49 -22.68 -14.95
C LYS A 51 5.10 -21.49 -15.70
N LYS A 52 4.72 -20.25 -15.35
CA LYS A 52 5.28 -19.03 -15.94
C LYS A 52 6.79 -18.90 -15.68
N ILE A 53 7.28 -19.40 -14.54
CA ILE A 53 8.72 -19.43 -14.21
C ILE A 53 9.46 -20.49 -15.01
N GLU A 54 8.85 -21.67 -15.24
CA GLU A 54 9.45 -22.71 -16.09
C GLU A 54 9.60 -22.27 -17.54
N ASP A 55 8.65 -21.48 -18.05
CA ASP A 55 8.63 -20.93 -19.41
C ASP A 55 9.53 -19.67 -19.53
N GLY A 56 9.96 -19.06 -18.42
CA GLY A 56 10.79 -17.87 -18.35
C GLY A 56 12.31 -18.12 -18.47
N PRO A 57 13.13 -17.08 -18.53
CA PRO A 57 14.58 -17.22 -18.62
C PRO A 57 15.13 -17.88 -17.34
N LYS A 58 15.80 -19.04 -17.49
CA LYS A 58 16.36 -19.79 -16.37
C LYS A 58 17.58 -19.07 -15.76
N PRO A 59 17.54 -18.68 -14.48
CA PRO A 59 18.66 -18.02 -13.84
C PRO A 59 19.80 -19.00 -13.56
N LYS A 60 21.07 -18.56 -13.80
CA LYS A 60 22.25 -19.26 -13.28
C LYS A 60 22.39 -18.97 -11.80
N LYS A 61 22.41 -20.01 -10.96
CA LYS A 61 22.73 -19.86 -9.52
C LYS A 61 24.14 -19.28 -9.35
N ILE A 62 24.24 -18.12 -8.72
CA ILE A 62 25.50 -17.57 -8.23
C ILE A 62 25.42 -17.58 -6.70
N GLU A 63 26.34 -18.29 -6.06
CA GLU A 63 26.48 -18.27 -4.59
C GLU A 63 27.00 -16.90 -4.16
N ILE A 64 26.21 -16.17 -3.40
CA ILE A 64 26.60 -14.89 -2.82
C ILE A 64 27.33 -15.14 -1.50
N THR A 65 28.64 -14.93 -1.50
CA THR A 65 29.43 -14.89 -0.27
C THR A 65 29.12 -13.59 0.48
N LYS A 66 28.55 -13.70 1.67
CA LYS A 66 28.28 -12.54 2.54
C LYS A 66 29.59 -11.95 3.02
N GLU A 67 30.06 -10.87 2.41
CA GLU A 67 31.18 -10.10 2.95
C GLU A 67 30.72 -9.17 4.09
N LYS A 68 31.45 -9.25 5.20
CA LYS A 68 31.23 -8.45 6.41
C LYS A 68 31.54 -6.97 6.13
N ARG A 69 30.67 -6.11 6.63
CA ARG A 69 30.80 -4.65 6.67
C ARG A 69 32.20 -4.22 7.09
N LYS A 70 32.94 -3.50 6.23
CA LYS A 70 34.18 -2.80 6.61
C LYS A 70 33.83 -1.55 7.41
N THR A 71 34.25 -1.50 8.65
CA THR A 71 34.13 -0.32 9.53
C THR A 71 35.06 0.79 9.04
N ILE A 72 34.51 1.94 8.73
CA ILE A 72 35.28 3.18 8.50
C ILE A 72 35.69 3.69 9.87
N THR A 73 36.99 3.79 10.11
CA THR A 73 37.54 4.27 11.40
C THR A 73 37.33 5.79 11.47
N THR A 74 36.47 6.21 12.38
CA THR A 74 36.26 7.63 12.71
C THR A 74 37.52 8.19 13.39
N GLN A 75 38.07 9.28 12.91
CA GLN A 75 39.15 10.01 13.58
C GLN A 75 38.68 10.50 14.96
N LYS A 76 39.44 10.17 16.01
CA LYS A 76 39.19 10.64 17.36
C LYS A 76 39.49 12.12 17.46
N TYR A 77 38.48 12.95 17.76
CA TYR A 77 38.68 14.35 18.13
C TYR A 77 39.40 14.44 19.48
N LYS A 78 40.48 15.23 19.55
CA LYS A 78 41.18 15.54 20.82
C LYS A 78 40.33 16.51 21.65
N ASN A 79 39.86 16.07 22.81
CA ASN A 79 39.21 16.93 23.80
C ASN A 79 40.28 17.56 24.68
N TYR A 80 40.48 18.86 24.55
CA TYR A 80 41.48 19.65 25.30
C TYR A 80 41.10 20.01 26.73
N VAL A 81 39.89 19.65 27.21
CA VAL A 81 39.33 20.18 28.49
C VAL A 81 39.24 19.13 29.60
N THR A 82 39.41 17.84 29.31
CA THR A 82 39.30 16.79 30.33
C THR A 82 40.42 15.78 30.22
N PHE A 83 41.03 15.43 31.39
CA PHE A 83 42.01 14.32 31.42
C PHE A 83 41.40 13.03 30.89
N PRO A 84 42.06 12.35 29.94
CA PRO A 84 41.55 11.10 29.37
C PRO A 84 41.37 10.00 30.41
N ALA A 85 40.45 9.08 30.13
CA ALA A 85 40.09 7.99 31.05
C ALA A 85 41.26 7.05 31.44
N GLY A 86 42.40 7.13 30.74
CA GLY A 86 43.63 6.38 31.07
C GLY A 86 44.35 6.84 32.34
N TYR A 87 44.08 8.05 32.82
CA TYR A 87 44.78 8.63 33.99
C TYR A 87 43.94 8.56 35.28
N ARG A 88 43.40 7.38 35.60
CA ARG A 88 42.62 7.14 36.83
C ARG A 88 43.41 7.49 38.12
N ASN A 89 44.74 7.37 38.10
CA ASN A 89 45.61 7.68 39.25
C ASN A 89 45.60 9.18 39.60
N LEU A 90 45.33 10.08 38.67
CA LEU A 90 45.22 11.52 38.91
C LEU A 90 43.96 11.95 39.67
N LYS A 91 43.01 11.06 39.88
CA LYS A 91 41.81 11.26 40.71
C LYS A 91 42.00 10.81 42.17
N GLN A 92 43.19 10.34 42.53
CA GLN A 92 43.48 10.00 43.92
C GLN A 92 43.46 11.25 44.79
N LYS A 93 42.88 11.13 45.97
CA LYS A 93 42.83 12.21 46.98
C LYS A 93 44.16 12.34 47.64
N ILE A 94 44.74 13.53 47.61
CA ILE A 94 46.02 13.87 48.22
C ILE A 94 45.83 14.92 49.31
N SER A 95 46.81 14.97 50.20
CA SER A 95 46.88 16.01 51.23
C SER A 95 48.28 16.59 51.23
N ILE A 96 48.38 17.89 51.02
CA ILE A 96 49.67 18.60 50.94
C ILE A 96 49.69 19.79 51.93
N ASN A 97 50.88 20.08 52.41
CA ASN A 97 51.13 21.25 53.26
C ASN A 97 52.47 21.89 52.83
N PHE A 98 52.36 22.83 51.90
CA PHE A 98 53.50 23.61 51.40
C PHE A 98 53.61 24.92 52.22
N GLN A 99 54.79 25.15 52.78
CA GLN A 99 55.08 26.40 53.51
C GLN A 99 56.32 27.02 52.90
N ASN A 100 56.16 28.16 52.24
CA ASN A 100 57.24 28.89 51.59
C ASN A 100 58.13 28.02 50.67
N LEU A 101 57.47 27.08 49.93
CA LEU A 101 58.15 26.14 49.06
C LEU A 101 58.30 26.76 47.67
N ASP A 102 59.47 26.56 47.05
CA ASP A 102 59.68 26.95 45.67
C ASP A 102 58.69 26.22 44.73
N PHE A 103 58.11 26.98 43.78
CA PHE A 103 57.04 26.44 42.92
C PHE A 103 57.53 25.31 42.04
N LYS A 104 58.75 25.39 41.48
CA LYS A 104 59.33 24.32 40.65
C LYS A 104 59.47 23.02 41.47
N TYR A 105 59.90 23.16 42.72
CA TYR A 105 60.03 22.03 43.62
C TYR A 105 58.66 21.46 44.03
N ALA A 106 57.68 22.31 44.24
CA ALA A 106 56.30 21.88 44.50
C ALA A 106 55.71 21.09 43.33
N MET A 107 55.97 21.49 42.07
CA MET A 107 55.55 20.77 40.87
C MET A 107 56.30 19.43 40.71
N GLY A 108 57.56 19.33 41.13
CA GLY A 108 58.28 18.08 41.19
C GLY A 108 57.64 17.08 42.15
N LEU A 109 57.22 17.53 43.35
CA LEU A 109 56.49 16.68 44.29
C LEU A 109 55.11 16.28 43.77
N MET A 110 54.42 17.16 43.06
CA MET A 110 53.14 16.81 42.38
C MET A 110 53.36 15.78 41.28
N ALA A 111 54.44 15.84 40.52
CA ALA A 111 54.82 14.87 39.53
C ALA A 111 55.04 13.47 40.12
N GLU A 112 55.77 13.40 41.25
CA GLU A 112 56.03 12.19 41.97
C GLU A 112 54.77 11.57 42.58
N MET A 113 53.91 12.38 43.20
CA MET A 113 52.61 11.94 43.72
C MET A 113 51.62 11.45 42.63
N GLY A 114 51.69 12.04 41.45
CA GLY A 114 50.82 11.69 40.31
C GLY A 114 51.39 10.59 39.41
N ASN A 115 52.67 10.22 39.63
CA ASN A 115 53.47 9.35 38.77
C ASN A 115 53.36 9.78 37.28
N ILE A 116 53.58 11.08 37.03
CA ILE A 116 53.51 11.72 35.73
C ILE A 116 54.66 12.70 35.55
N ASN A 117 55.10 12.87 34.29
CA ASN A 117 56.17 13.82 34.01
C ASN A 117 55.61 15.24 33.91
N ILE A 118 56.13 16.15 34.79
CA ILE A 118 55.79 17.57 34.71
C ILE A 118 57.05 18.35 34.34
N LEU A 119 56.96 19.09 33.24
CA LEU A 119 57.97 20.05 32.79
C LEU A 119 57.53 21.46 33.14
N VAL A 120 58.36 22.18 33.91
CA VAL A 120 58.09 23.56 34.31
C VAL A 120 58.99 24.49 33.55
N GLY A 121 58.40 25.48 32.90
CA GLY A 121 59.16 26.49 32.14
C GLY A 121 60.10 27.30 33.04
N ASP A 122 61.20 27.79 32.48
CA ASP A 122 62.19 28.57 33.24
C ASP A 122 61.67 29.92 33.73
N GLU A 123 60.67 30.47 33.11
CA GLU A 123 59.98 31.68 33.49
C GLU A 123 59.13 31.54 34.79
N VAL A 124 58.79 30.32 35.15
CA VAL A 124 58.00 30.02 36.34
C VAL A 124 58.88 30.09 37.59
N SER A 125 58.59 31.05 38.46
CA SER A 125 59.37 31.27 39.70
C SER A 125 58.48 31.72 40.86
N GLY A 126 59.05 31.68 42.05
CA GLY A 126 58.42 32.13 43.29
C GLY A 126 57.96 31.02 44.21
N THR A 127 57.65 31.40 45.45
CA THR A 127 57.24 30.47 46.49
C THR A 127 55.72 30.32 46.60
N ILE A 128 55.27 29.19 47.10
CA ILE A 128 53.87 28.85 47.30
C ILE A 128 53.60 28.43 48.77
N ASN A 129 52.47 28.91 49.28
CA ASN A 129 51.91 28.50 50.57
C ASN A 129 50.56 27.86 50.32
N ALA A 130 50.46 26.56 50.53
CA ALA A 130 49.20 25.85 50.26
C ALA A 130 49.00 24.71 51.28
N LYS A 131 47.83 24.67 51.88
CA LYS A 131 47.40 23.59 52.76
C LYS A 131 46.09 23.00 52.25
N ILE A 132 46.19 21.84 51.64
CA ILE A 132 45.07 21.16 51.01
C ILE A 132 44.91 19.80 51.68
N LYS A 133 43.67 19.40 52.03
CA LYS A 133 43.40 18.11 52.67
C LYS A 133 42.33 17.35 51.90
N ASN A 134 42.62 16.11 51.54
CA ASN A 134 41.67 15.16 50.95
C ASN A 134 41.01 15.64 49.67
N VAL A 135 41.75 16.29 48.74
CA VAL A 135 41.31 16.78 47.44
C VAL A 135 41.97 15.96 46.37
N ALA A 136 41.25 15.75 45.24
CA ALA A 136 41.79 14.99 44.10
C ALA A 136 43.05 15.67 43.52
N TRP A 137 44.01 14.90 43.05
CA TRP A 137 45.30 15.40 42.55
C TRP A 137 45.12 16.41 41.41
N ASP A 138 44.21 16.11 40.44
CA ASP A 138 43.92 16.96 39.29
C ASP A 138 43.39 18.35 39.70
N VAL A 139 42.45 18.35 40.64
CA VAL A 139 41.88 19.60 41.20
C VAL A 139 42.96 20.38 41.99
N THR A 140 43.77 19.68 42.77
CA THR A 140 44.88 20.29 43.51
C THR A 140 45.91 20.89 42.58
N PHE A 141 46.33 20.18 41.55
CA PHE A 141 47.27 20.64 40.52
C PHE A 141 46.75 21.92 39.85
N GLN A 142 45.48 21.90 39.37
CA GLN A 142 44.88 23.04 38.71
C GLN A 142 44.72 24.26 39.63
N THR A 143 44.43 24.01 40.91
CA THR A 143 44.35 25.07 41.92
C THR A 143 45.70 25.75 42.14
N LEU A 144 46.79 24.94 42.22
CA LEU A 144 48.14 25.47 42.36
C LEU A 144 48.58 26.29 41.15
N LEU A 145 48.26 25.87 39.96
CA LEU A 145 48.50 26.64 38.73
C LEU A 145 47.73 27.96 38.69
N ASN A 146 46.45 27.93 39.07
CA ASN A 146 45.60 29.09 39.10
C ASN A 146 46.08 30.15 40.13
N MET A 147 46.65 29.69 41.27
CA MET A 147 47.22 30.61 42.26
C MET A 147 48.39 31.46 41.74
N LYS A 148 49.08 30.93 40.71
CA LYS A 148 50.22 31.62 40.09
C LYS A 148 49.92 32.15 38.68
N ASN A 149 48.64 32.10 38.25
CA ASN A 149 48.26 32.45 36.89
C ASN A 149 49.03 31.71 35.82
N LEU A 150 49.25 30.40 36.01
CA LEU A 150 49.98 29.53 35.06
C LEU A 150 49.00 28.62 34.31
N GLY A 151 49.33 28.32 33.07
CA GLY A 151 48.60 27.34 32.29
C GLY A 151 49.34 26.01 32.16
N SER A 152 48.64 24.95 31.81
CA SER A 152 49.23 23.67 31.51
C SER A 152 48.84 23.18 30.12
N ASP A 153 49.79 22.67 29.38
CA ASP A 153 49.58 21.91 28.15
C ASP A 153 49.82 20.43 28.43
N ILE A 154 48.85 19.59 28.06
CA ILE A 154 48.87 18.14 28.39
C ILE A 154 49.11 17.33 27.11
N ASP A 155 50.29 16.76 26.99
CA ASP A 155 50.62 15.77 25.97
C ASP A 155 50.22 14.39 26.44
N VAL A 156 49.03 13.95 25.99
CA VAL A 156 48.43 12.67 26.41
C VAL A 156 49.20 11.46 25.86
N GLU A 157 49.82 11.59 24.69
CA GLU A 157 50.50 10.49 23.99
C GLU A 157 51.81 10.14 24.70
N ASN A 158 52.53 11.17 25.19
CA ASN A 158 53.83 10.99 25.83
C ASN A 158 53.75 11.06 27.36
N GLY A 159 52.58 11.31 27.94
CA GLY A 159 52.38 11.39 29.39
C GLY A 159 53.14 12.53 30.05
N ILE A 160 53.20 13.68 29.38
CA ILE A 160 53.95 14.85 29.84
C ILE A 160 52.97 16.05 30.03
N ILE A 161 53.06 16.70 31.18
CA ILE A 161 52.37 17.97 31.42
C ILE A 161 53.42 19.09 31.42
N ARG A 162 53.20 20.09 30.56
CA ARG A 162 54.04 21.29 30.50
C ARG A 162 53.34 22.42 31.23
N VAL A 163 54.05 23.13 32.07
CA VAL A 163 53.59 24.28 32.84
C VAL A 163 54.30 25.55 32.37
N HIS A 164 53.54 26.50 31.86
CA HIS A 164 54.08 27.76 31.32
C HIS A 164 53.23 28.95 31.76
N SER A 165 53.75 30.16 31.57
CA SER A 165 52.95 31.37 31.66
C SER A 165 51.92 31.42 30.51
N PRO A 166 50.76 32.07 30.69
CA PRO A 166 49.72 32.22 29.67
C PRO A 166 50.29 32.88 28.38
N GLU A 167 51.21 33.82 28.51
CA GLU A 167 51.83 34.49 27.38
C GLU A 167 52.65 33.55 26.51
N ASN A 168 53.40 32.64 27.12
CA ASN A 168 54.18 31.64 26.39
C ASN A 168 53.29 30.57 25.74
N ILE A 169 52.20 30.15 26.40
CA ILE A 169 51.24 29.23 25.80
C ILE A 169 50.60 29.87 24.56
N THR A 170 50.11 31.11 24.68
CA THR A 170 49.49 31.85 23.58
C THR A 170 50.48 32.06 22.42
N SER A 171 51.75 32.40 22.75
CA SER A 171 52.81 32.54 21.74
C SER A 171 53.07 31.21 21.02
N GLN A 172 53.11 30.11 21.73
CA GLN A 172 53.32 28.77 21.16
C GLN A 172 52.12 28.30 20.34
N GLU A 173 50.90 28.57 20.76
CA GLU A 173 49.68 28.30 20.00
C GLU A 173 49.63 29.12 18.72
N SER A 174 49.98 30.43 18.77
CA SER A 174 50.04 31.27 17.60
C SER A 174 51.09 30.80 16.59
N PHE A 175 52.27 30.36 17.10
CA PHE A 175 53.30 29.77 16.25
C PHE A 175 52.85 28.46 15.60
N ASN A 176 52.19 27.57 16.36
CA ASN A 176 51.64 26.34 15.86
C ASN A 176 50.51 26.57 14.85
N SER A 177 49.65 27.57 15.10
CA SER A 177 48.62 28.00 14.15
C SER A 177 49.24 28.53 12.83
N SER A 178 50.22 29.44 12.95
CA SER A 178 50.93 29.97 11.76
C SER A 178 51.65 28.87 10.99
N ARG A 179 52.23 27.89 11.70
CA ARG A 179 52.86 26.74 11.06
C ARG A 179 51.82 25.84 10.36
N ALA A 180 50.65 25.62 11.01
CA ALA A 180 49.55 24.87 10.41
C ALA A 180 48.99 25.56 9.17
N GLU A 181 48.84 26.90 9.21
CA GLU A 181 48.45 27.70 8.06
C GLU A 181 49.48 27.62 6.91
N ALA A 182 50.77 27.72 7.23
CA ALA A 182 51.84 27.58 6.24
C ALA A 182 51.85 26.18 5.60
N LEU A 183 51.63 25.12 6.40
CA LEU A 183 51.47 23.75 5.90
C LEU A 183 50.24 23.61 5.02
N LYS A 184 49.11 24.16 5.45
CA LYS A 184 47.86 24.17 4.67
C LYS A 184 48.09 24.88 3.31
N LYS A 185 48.72 26.05 3.31
CA LYS A 185 49.03 26.78 2.10
C LYS A 185 50.02 26.04 1.18
N LYS A 186 50.97 25.28 1.77
CA LYS A 186 51.88 24.41 1.02
C LYS A 186 51.11 23.25 0.36
N VAL A 187 50.21 22.60 1.07
CA VAL A 187 49.37 21.52 0.55
C VAL A 187 48.45 22.06 -0.57
N GLU A 188 47.81 23.21 -0.36
CA GLU A 188 46.99 23.85 -1.41
C GLU A 188 47.80 24.17 -2.66
N LEU A 189 49.03 24.63 -2.53
CA LEU A 189 49.94 24.85 -3.68
C LEU A 189 50.31 23.54 -4.35
N GLU A 190 50.65 22.48 -3.61
CA GLU A 190 50.94 21.16 -4.15
C GLU A 190 49.72 20.54 -4.85
N GLU A 191 48.51 20.72 -4.32
CA GLU A 191 47.26 20.31 -4.98
C GLU A 191 47.02 21.05 -6.30
N THR A 192 47.34 22.35 -6.38
CA THR A 192 47.18 23.13 -7.59
C THR A 192 48.09 22.63 -8.72
N PHE A 193 49.24 22.00 -8.42
CA PHE A 193 50.18 21.42 -9.38
C PHE A 193 49.90 19.95 -9.71
N LYS A 194 48.99 19.26 -8.99
CA LYS A 194 48.62 17.89 -9.35
C LYS A 194 47.93 17.86 -10.72
N PRO A 195 48.36 17.02 -11.67
CA PRO A 195 47.69 16.90 -12.96
C PRO A 195 46.30 16.33 -12.81
N MET A 196 45.30 16.99 -13.38
CA MET A 196 43.96 16.43 -13.53
C MET A 196 43.97 15.38 -14.64
N LEU A 197 43.51 14.22 -14.34
CA LEU A 197 43.32 13.09 -15.26
C LEU A 197 41.87 13.01 -15.68
N ALA A 198 41.61 12.45 -16.85
CA ALA A 198 40.28 12.08 -17.30
C ALA A 198 40.24 10.58 -17.54
N GLU A 199 39.31 9.89 -16.92
CA GLU A 199 39.13 8.45 -17.08
C GLU A 199 37.69 8.14 -17.50
N ILE A 200 37.52 7.05 -18.24
CA ILE A 200 36.23 6.56 -18.74
C ILE A 200 35.90 5.32 -17.96
N PHE A 201 34.73 5.34 -17.31
CA PHE A 201 34.18 4.20 -16.58
C PHE A 201 32.99 3.64 -17.35
N ASN A 202 33.09 2.39 -17.80
CA ASN A 202 32.02 1.69 -18.48
C ASN A 202 31.09 1.07 -17.43
N LEU A 203 29.77 1.28 -17.59
CA LEU A 203 28.74 0.78 -16.70
C LEU A 203 27.96 -0.35 -17.38
N TYR A 204 27.74 -1.45 -16.68
CA TYR A 204 27.06 -2.62 -17.22
C TYR A 204 25.59 -2.68 -16.81
N TYR A 205 25.25 -2.37 -15.56
CA TYR A 205 23.93 -2.56 -14.98
C TYR A 205 23.24 -1.24 -14.62
N ILE A 206 23.96 -0.32 -13.98
CA ILE A 206 23.40 0.97 -13.56
C ILE A 206 23.30 1.95 -14.74
N SER A 207 22.31 2.85 -14.68
CA SER A 207 22.21 3.95 -15.66
C SER A 207 23.32 4.98 -15.44
N PRO A 208 23.97 5.48 -16.51
CA PRO A 208 25.00 6.52 -16.41
C PRO A 208 24.53 7.79 -15.72
N VAL A 209 23.26 8.17 -15.92
CA VAL A 209 22.66 9.34 -15.27
C VAL A 209 22.54 9.11 -13.75
N GLN A 210 22.09 7.92 -13.32
CA GLN A 210 21.97 7.58 -11.92
C GLN A 210 23.33 7.46 -11.23
N ALA A 211 24.32 6.86 -11.91
CA ALA A 211 25.69 6.79 -11.42
C ALA A 211 26.29 8.19 -11.22
N LYS A 212 26.07 9.11 -12.19
CA LYS A 212 26.48 10.52 -12.08
C LYS A 212 25.87 11.17 -10.84
N THR A 213 24.54 11.09 -10.66
CA THR A 213 23.85 11.71 -9.51
C THR A 213 24.39 11.19 -8.18
N THR A 214 24.57 9.86 -8.06
CA THR A 214 25.12 9.24 -6.85
C THR A 214 26.55 9.69 -6.54
N LEU A 215 27.39 9.83 -7.57
CA LEU A 215 28.75 10.31 -7.41
C LEU A 215 28.79 11.81 -7.10
N GLU A 216 27.94 12.61 -7.74
CA GLU A 216 27.81 14.05 -7.45
C GLU A 216 27.40 14.28 -6.00
N ASP A 217 26.41 13.53 -5.49
CA ASP A 217 25.97 13.60 -4.09
C ASP A 217 27.09 13.18 -3.11
N LEU A 218 27.88 12.17 -3.46
CA LEU A 218 28.98 11.68 -2.63
C LEU A 218 30.10 12.72 -2.49
N PHE A 219 30.44 13.43 -3.58
CA PHE A 219 31.52 14.41 -3.62
C PHE A 219 31.06 15.85 -3.40
N ALA A 220 29.74 16.09 -3.25
CA ALA A 220 29.20 17.39 -2.88
C ALA A 220 29.66 17.75 -1.46
N SER A 221 30.58 18.70 -1.32
CA SER A 221 30.89 19.28 -0.04
C SER A 221 29.79 20.30 0.34
N GLN A 222 29.23 20.19 1.55
CA GLN A 222 28.30 21.19 2.09
C GLN A 222 29.04 22.52 2.28
N GLY A 223 28.92 23.43 1.33
CA GLY A 223 29.31 24.82 1.50
C GLY A 223 28.30 25.53 2.43
N THR A 224 28.77 26.55 3.15
CA THR A 224 28.05 27.26 4.22
C THR A 224 26.77 28.00 3.78
N GLU A 225 26.32 27.93 2.55
CA GLU A 225 25.10 28.59 2.03
C GLU A 225 24.36 27.76 0.97
N GLY A 226 24.26 26.43 1.13
CA GLY A 226 23.37 25.61 0.29
C GLY A 226 23.77 25.48 -1.20
N GLN A 227 24.96 25.92 -1.59
CA GLN A 227 25.53 25.61 -2.90
C GLN A 227 26.48 24.43 -2.79
N ASN A 228 26.15 23.34 -3.48
CA ASN A 228 27.05 22.21 -3.65
C ASN A 228 28.26 22.65 -4.47
N VAL A 229 29.38 22.94 -3.81
CA VAL A 229 30.64 23.27 -4.47
C VAL A 229 31.38 21.97 -4.74
N MET A 230 31.30 21.48 -5.96
CA MET A 230 32.17 20.42 -6.44
C MET A 230 33.57 20.95 -6.61
N THR A 231 34.45 20.59 -5.69
CA THR A 231 35.88 20.92 -5.82
C THR A 231 36.51 19.99 -6.87
N ASN A 232 36.83 20.57 -8.04
CA ASN A 232 37.71 20.00 -9.07
C ASN A 232 37.30 18.67 -9.76
N LEU A 233 36.12 18.14 -9.47
CA LEU A 233 35.58 16.93 -10.10
C LEU A 233 34.54 17.30 -11.16
N LYS A 234 34.71 16.82 -12.40
CA LYS A 234 33.71 17.01 -13.47
C LYS A 234 33.29 15.66 -14.01
N ILE A 235 31.98 15.34 -13.89
CA ILE A 235 31.39 14.10 -14.38
C ILE A 235 30.53 14.41 -15.60
N THR A 236 30.79 13.72 -16.71
CA THR A 236 30.02 13.82 -17.96
C THR A 236 29.45 12.45 -18.29
N VAL A 237 28.17 12.39 -18.68
CA VAL A 237 27.47 11.18 -19.07
C VAL A 237 27.60 10.99 -20.58
N GLU A 238 27.84 9.75 -21.00
CA GLU A 238 27.77 9.29 -22.38
C GLU A 238 26.79 8.11 -22.45
N ASP A 239 25.55 8.39 -22.84
CA ASP A 239 24.46 7.40 -22.84
C ASP A 239 24.65 6.35 -23.95
N THR A 240 25.24 6.72 -25.09
CA THR A 240 25.40 5.83 -26.24
C THR A 240 26.30 4.63 -25.92
N THR A 241 27.38 4.87 -25.17
CA THR A 241 28.34 3.83 -24.76
C THR A 241 28.11 3.34 -23.35
N ARG A 242 27.04 3.81 -22.65
CA ARG A 242 26.75 3.52 -21.25
C ARG A 242 27.96 3.73 -20.35
N SER A 243 28.60 4.89 -20.50
CA SER A 243 29.82 5.23 -19.76
C SER A 243 29.70 6.60 -19.12
N ILE A 244 30.51 6.81 -18.09
CA ILE A 244 30.75 8.13 -17.52
C ILE A 244 32.20 8.51 -17.71
N ILE A 245 32.42 9.77 -18.07
CA ILE A 245 33.76 10.37 -18.21
C ILE A 245 33.93 11.25 -16.98
N VAL A 246 34.93 10.92 -16.18
CA VAL A 246 35.24 11.65 -14.96
C VAL A 246 36.60 12.33 -15.11
N ARG A 247 36.63 13.64 -14.85
CA ARG A 247 37.87 14.43 -14.78
C ARG A 247 38.09 14.86 -13.34
N GLY A 248 39.22 14.49 -12.76
CA GLY A 248 39.56 14.80 -11.38
C GLY A 248 41.00 14.42 -11.04
N TYR A 249 41.33 14.47 -9.75
CA TYR A 249 42.61 13.97 -9.25
C TYR A 249 42.63 12.45 -9.20
N ARG A 250 43.80 11.84 -9.26
CA ARG A 250 43.97 10.39 -9.25
C ARG A 250 43.37 9.73 -8.00
N GLU A 251 43.49 10.38 -6.86
CA GLU A 251 42.94 9.89 -5.59
C GLU A 251 41.40 9.80 -5.66
N ASP A 252 40.72 10.79 -6.25
CA ASP A 252 39.27 10.82 -6.44
C ASP A 252 38.82 9.74 -7.44
N LEU A 253 39.59 9.56 -8.53
CA LEU A 253 39.32 8.52 -9.54
C LEU A 253 39.44 7.12 -8.96
N ASP A 254 40.43 6.87 -8.09
CA ASP A 254 40.57 5.58 -7.36
C ASP A 254 39.39 5.30 -6.39
N VAL A 255 38.84 6.35 -5.79
CA VAL A 255 37.63 6.23 -4.96
C VAL A 255 36.42 5.93 -5.82
N ILE A 256 36.26 6.64 -6.92
CA ILE A 256 35.16 6.46 -7.89
C ILE A 256 35.18 5.04 -8.45
N ASP A 257 36.35 4.52 -8.84
CA ASP A 257 36.47 3.13 -9.33
C ASP A 257 35.95 2.11 -8.29
N LYS A 258 36.30 2.31 -7.02
CA LYS A 258 35.78 1.43 -5.94
C LYS A 258 34.29 1.56 -5.75
N VAL A 259 33.77 2.79 -5.78
CA VAL A 259 32.32 3.03 -5.62
C VAL A 259 31.55 2.43 -6.80
N ILE A 260 32.02 2.64 -8.03
CA ILE A 260 31.37 2.07 -9.23
C ILE A 260 31.35 0.54 -9.16
N LYS A 261 32.44 -0.12 -8.76
CA LYS A 261 32.49 -1.57 -8.62
C LYS A 261 31.51 -2.13 -7.58
N GLU A 262 31.16 -1.33 -6.57
CA GLU A 262 30.18 -1.73 -5.54
C GLU A 262 28.74 -1.45 -5.99
N ILE A 263 28.48 -0.42 -6.78
CA ILE A 263 27.12 -0.05 -7.20
C ILE A 263 26.70 -0.67 -8.54
N ASP A 264 27.64 -0.96 -9.45
CA ASP A 264 27.37 -1.54 -10.77
C ASP A 264 27.26 -3.07 -10.70
N VAL A 265 26.30 -3.53 -9.91
CA VAL A 265 26.00 -4.94 -9.72
C VAL A 265 24.70 -5.34 -10.39
N LYS A 266 24.60 -6.60 -10.83
CA LYS A 266 23.39 -7.13 -11.44
C LYS A 266 22.22 -7.03 -10.48
N THR A 267 21.18 -6.30 -10.88
CA THR A 267 19.93 -6.20 -10.11
C THR A 267 19.05 -7.42 -10.38
N LYS A 268 18.41 -7.92 -9.32
CA LYS A 268 17.44 -9.03 -9.42
C LYS A 268 16.16 -8.52 -10.05
N GLN A 269 15.49 -9.42 -10.77
CA GLN A 269 14.15 -9.20 -11.32
C GLN A 269 13.09 -9.80 -10.42
N VAL A 270 11.91 -9.22 -10.43
CA VAL A 270 10.75 -9.74 -9.70
C VAL A 270 9.60 -9.90 -10.68
N LEU A 271 9.03 -11.10 -10.72
CA LEU A 271 7.70 -11.32 -11.30
C LEU A 271 6.67 -11.01 -10.23
N ILE A 272 5.73 -10.15 -10.54
CA ILE A 272 4.59 -9.86 -9.68
C ILE A 272 3.33 -10.30 -10.40
N GLU A 273 2.52 -11.11 -9.75
CA GLU A 273 1.24 -11.58 -10.24
C GLU A 273 0.15 -11.22 -9.24
N ALA A 274 -0.90 -10.55 -9.70
CA ALA A 274 -2.09 -10.30 -8.90
C ALA A 274 -3.23 -11.20 -9.39
N PHE A 275 -4.13 -11.58 -8.50
CA PHE A 275 -5.35 -12.30 -8.82
C PHE A 275 -6.52 -11.49 -8.27
N VAL A 276 -7.38 -11.05 -9.17
CA VAL A 276 -8.61 -10.30 -8.86
C VAL A 276 -9.77 -11.25 -9.10
N VAL A 277 -10.48 -11.59 -8.03
CA VAL A 277 -11.63 -12.52 -8.08
C VAL A 277 -12.88 -11.74 -7.68
N ASP A 278 -13.78 -11.51 -8.65
CA ASP A 278 -15.11 -10.90 -8.42
C ASP A 278 -16.18 -11.98 -8.59
N VAL A 279 -16.90 -12.27 -7.52
CA VAL A 279 -17.99 -13.26 -7.52
C VAL A 279 -19.28 -12.58 -7.12
N THR A 280 -20.26 -12.65 -8.00
CA THR A 280 -21.60 -12.15 -7.73
C THR A 280 -22.60 -13.29 -7.77
N SER A 281 -23.31 -13.50 -6.65
CA SER A 281 -24.38 -14.48 -6.55
C SER A 281 -25.70 -13.80 -6.32
N THR A 282 -26.64 -14.03 -7.22
CA THR A 282 -28.01 -13.51 -7.15
C THR A 282 -28.98 -14.64 -6.84
N PHE A 283 -29.88 -14.38 -5.92
CA PHE A 283 -31.00 -15.26 -5.62
C PHE A 283 -32.28 -14.41 -5.67
N ALA A 284 -33.27 -14.85 -6.46
CA ALA A 284 -34.58 -14.22 -6.53
C ALA A 284 -35.66 -15.27 -6.30
N ALA A 285 -36.59 -14.96 -5.42
CA ALA A 285 -37.78 -15.78 -5.18
C ALA A 285 -39.00 -14.87 -5.10
N ALA A 286 -39.98 -15.14 -5.93
CA ALA A 286 -41.20 -14.36 -5.96
C ALA A 286 -42.43 -15.26 -6.02
N LEU A 287 -43.52 -14.82 -5.36
CA LEU A 287 -44.81 -15.42 -5.43
C LEU A 287 -45.85 -14.32 -5.65
N GLY A 288 -46.66 -14.49 -6.65
CA GLY A 288 -47.72 -13.54 -7.01
C GLY A 288 -49.03 -14.20 -7.39
N SER A 289 -50.07 -13.41 -7.44
CA SER A 289 -51.37 -13.87 -7.82
C SER A 289 -52.09 -12.85 -8.69
N ARG A 290 -52.90 -13.36 -9.58
CA ARG A 290 -53.76 -12.57 -10.42
C ARG A 290 -55.20 -13.08 -10.35
N ILE A 291 -56.15 -12.22 -10.06
CA ILE A 291 -57.56 -12.55 -9.96
C ILE A 291 -58.33 -11.66 -10.92
N GLY A 292 -59.01 -12.29 -11.84
CA GLY A 292 -59.93 -11.64 -12.78
C GLY A 292 -61.36 -12.11 -12.61
N ALA A 293 -62.31 -11.22 -12.65
CA ALA A 293 -63.75 -11.52 -12.63
C ALA A 293 -64.47 -10.71 -13.71
N MET A 294 -65.40 -11.36 -14.38
CA MET A 294 -66.25 -10.74 -15.38
C MET A 294 -67.67 -11.27 -15.23
N THR A 295 -68.62 -10.35 -15.32
CA THR A 295 -70.03 -10.72 -15.38
C THR A 295 -70.62 -10.02 -16.60
N LYS A 296 -71.31 -10.78 -17.48
CA LYS A 296 -72.10 -10.23 -18.57
C LYS A 296 -73.51 -9.93 -18.03
N GLN A 297 -73.87 -8.67 -18.07
CA GLN A 297 -75.25 -8.26 -17.73
C GLN A 297 -75.86 -7.63 -18.99
N GLY A 298 -76.85 -8.30 -19.59
CA GLY A 298 -77.63 -7.78 -20.73
C GLY A 298 -78.66 -8.78 -21.19
N THR A 299 -79.88 -8.36 -21.25
CA THR A 299 -80.99 -9.04 -21.90
C THR A 299 -81.34 -8.20 -23.15
N GLY A 300 -80.72 -8.53 -24.27
CA GLY A 300 -80.99 -7.83 -25.56
C GLY A 300 -79.75 -7.57 -26.37
N ASP A 301 -79.89 -7.52 -27.64
CA ASP A 301 -78.97 -7.67 -28.72
C ASP A 301 -77.90 -6.55 -28.89
N THR A 302 -77.82 -5.54 -28.03
CA THR A 302 -76.93 -4.38 -28.29
C THR A 302 -76.22 -3.76 -27.10
N SER A 303 -76.32 -4.26 -25.85
CA SER A 303 -75.54 -3.68 -24.79
C SER A 303 -74.96 -4.75 -23.83
N ASN A 304 -73.74 -5.19 -24.17
CA ASN A 304 -72.92 -5.98 -23.26
C ASN A 304 -72.25 -5.04 -22.24
N THR A 305 -72.88 -4.80 -21.09
CA THR A 305 -72.24 -4.12 -19.98
C THR A 305 -71.36 -5.13 -19.24
N THR A 306 -70.06 -5.07 -19.43
CA THR A 306 -69.06 -5.85 -18.68
C THR A 306 -68.64 -5.01 -17.49
N VAL A 307 -68.99 -5.48 -16.28
CA VAL A 307 -68.37 -4.96 -15.06
C VAL A 307 -67.09 -5.74 -14.83
N SER A 308 -65.99 -5.16 -15.19
CA SER A 308 -64.68 -5.70 -14.88
C SER A 308 -63.92 -4.70 -14.04
N GLY A 309 -63.35 -5.15 -12.93
CA GLY A 309 -62.41 -4.32 -12.19
C GLY A 309 -61.09 -4.28 -12.98
N THR A 310 -60.74 -3.10 -13.54
CA THR A 310 -59.50 -2.95 -14.30
C THR A 310 -58.49 -2.15 -13.53
N ILE A 311 -57.29 -2.72 -13.41
CA ILE A 311 -56.08 -1.94 -13.37
C ILE A 311 -55.25 -2.41 -14.59
N GLY A 312 -55.31 -1.64 -15.66
CA GLY A 312 -54.47 -1.75 -16.84
C GLY A 312 -54.72 -2.97 -17.74
N GLY A 313 -55.67 -2.86 -18.63
CA GLY A 313 -55.86 -3.78 -19.74
C GLY A 313 -57.22 -3.57 -20.42
N ALA A 314 -57.26 -3.10 -21.63
CA ALA A 314 -58.43 -2.88 -22.42
C ALA A 314 -59.23 -4.20 -22.59
N ALA A 315 -60.49 -4.21 -22.11
CA ALA A 315 -61.44 -5.24 -22.44
C ALA A 315 -61.90 -5.06 -23.90
N THR A 316 -61.42 -5.86 -24.81
CA THR A 316 -61.95 -5.93 -26.17
C THR A 316 -63.06 -6.98 -26.18
N THR A 317 -64.26 -6.52 -26.37
CA THR A 317 -65.41 -7.35 -26.66
C THR A 317 -65.34 -7.84 -28.10
N SER A 318 -65.11 -9.09 -28.32
CA SER A 318 -65.37 -9.77 -29.58
C SER A 318 -65.98 -11.14 -29.30
N THR A 319 -67.02 -11.42 -29.99
CA THR A 319 -67.74 -12.65 -30.06
C THR A 319 -66.90 -13.83 -30.55
N GLY A 320 -66.02 -14.29 -29.73
CA GLY A 320 -65.11 -15.38 -30.07
C GLY A 320 -64.16 -15.60 -28.93
N VAL A 321 -64.52 -16.46 -28.08
CA VAL A 321 -63.94 -16.74 -26.78
C VAL A 321 -62.47 -17.10 -26.86
N ALA A 322 -61.63 -16.11 -26.74
CA ALA A 322 -60.40 -16.33 -26.04
C ALA A 322 -60.62 -15.98 -24.58
N LEU A 323 -60.98 -16.94 -23.77
CA LEU A 323 -61.22 -16.84 -22.30
C LEU A 323 -60.01 -16.31 -21.53
N SER A 324 -58.88 -16.15 -22.18
CA SER A 324 -57.66 -15.61 -21.61
C SER A 324 -57.59 -14.07 -21.56
N ALA A 325 -58.34 -13.37 -22.42
CA ALA A 325 -58.25 -11.91 -22.56
C ALA A 325 -59.45 -11.12 -22.00
N ALA A 326 -60.56 -11.79 -21.67
CA ALA A 326 -61.83 -11.11 -21.44
C ALA A 326 -62.23 -10.90 -19.99
N ALA A 327 -61.52 -11.48 -19.03
CA ALA A 327 -61.80 -11.25 -17.62
C ALA A 327 -61.02 -10.02 -17.13
N GLY A 328 -61.73 -8.96 -16.78
CA GLY A 328 -61.10 -7.79 -16.13
C GLY A 328 -60.38 -8.20 -14.86
N THR A 329 -59.26 -7.58 -14.61
CA THR A 329 -58.39 -7.90 -13.45
C THR A 329 -58.92 -7.21 -12.21
N VAL A 330 -59.36 -7.97 -11.20
CA VAL A 330 -59.78 -7.48 -9.89
C VAL A 330 -58.56 -7.21 -9.02
N SER A 331 -57.54 -8.05 -9.14
CA SER A 331 -56.26 -7.93 -8.45
C SER A 331 -55.15 -8.41 -9.39
N ASN A 332 -54.16 -7.56 -9.61
CA ASN A 332 -53.01 -7.85 -10.45
C ASN A 332 -51.71 -7.70 -9.66
N ASN A 333 -51.42 -8.75 -8.90
CA ASN A 333 -50.15 -8.88 -8.16
C ASN A 333 -49.26 -9.90 -8.86
N THR A 334 -49.09 -9.74 -10.20
CA THR A 334 -48.24 -10.63 -11.01
C THR A 334 -46.76 -10.37 -10.71
N ILE A 335 -45.96 -11.37 -11.03
CA ILE A 335 -44.51 -11.28 -11.00
C ILE A 335 -43.94 -11.32 -12.42
N VAL A 336 -42.92 -10.48 -12.66
CA VAL A 336 -42.23 -10.46 -13.95
C VAL A 336 -41.29 -11.67 -14.00
N GLY A 337 -41.32 -12.44 -15.10
CA GLY A 337 -40.43 -13.57 -15.31
C GLY A 337 -40.81 -14.84 -14.52
N ALA A 338 -42.07 -15.04 -14.20
CA ALA A 338 -42.55 -16.26 -13.54
C ALA A 338 -42.03 -17.54 -14.24
N THR A 339 -41.43 -18.44 -13.46
CA THR A 339 -40.92 -19.73 -13.97
C THR A 339 -41.96 -20.84 -13.89
N SER A 340 -43.01 -20.66 -13.08
CA SER A 340 -44.15 -21.59 -12.96
C SER A 340 -45.41 -20.84 -12.60
N GLY A 341 -46.57 -21.40 -12.97
CA GLY A 341 -47.86 -20.85 -12.62
C GLY A 341 -48.97 -21.86 -12.75
N ILE A 342 -50.01 -21.71 -11.93
CA ILE A 342 -51.25 -22.49 -11.99
C ILE A 342 -52.41 -21.51 -12.14
N GLY A 343 -53.25 -21.72 -13.14
CA GLY A 343 -54.43 -20.93 -13.36
C GLY A 343 -55.69 -21.79 -13.29
N ILE A 344 -56.74 -21.28 -12.66
CA ILE A 344 -58.07 -21.87 -12.63
C ILE A 344 -59.08 -20.88 -13.20
N ILE A 345 -59.86 -21.34 -14.18
CA ILE A 345 -60.94 -20.57 -14.77
C ILE A 345 -62.25 -21.30 -14.47
N LYS A 346 -63.19 -20.61 -13.86
CA LYS A 346 -64.53 -21.12 -13.61
C LYS A 346 -65.56 -20.23 -14.25
N THR A 347 -66.38 -20.82 -15.07
CA THR A 347 -67.56 -20.17 -15.71
C THR A 347 -68.82 -20.54 -14.96
N MET A 348 -69.66 -19.55 -14.64
CA MET A 348 -70.94 -19.73 -13.99
C MET A 348 -71.97 -18.87 -14.72
N GLY A 349 -72.65 -19.47 -15.74
CA GLY A 349 -73.59 -18.75 -16.57
C GLY A 349 -72.90 -17.57 -17.28
N ALA A 350 -73.38 -16.35 -17.03
CA ALA A 350 -72.80 -15.12 -17.59
C ALA A 350 -71.52 -14.62 -16.87
N SER A 351 -71.09 -15.30 -15.79
CA SER A 351 -69.93 -14.87 -14.98
C SER A 351 -68.76 -15.77 -15.19
N VAL A 352 -67.55 -15.19 -15.23
CA VAL A 352 -66.27 -15.89 -15.32
C VAL A 352 -65.39 -15.42 -14.20
N LEU A 353 -64.82 -16.36 -13.48
CA LEU A 353 -63.78 -16.12 -12.46
C LEU A 353 -62.49 -16.81 -12.90
N LYS A 354 -61.41 -16.03 -12.95
CA LYS A 354 -60.07 -16.50 -13.25
C LYS A 354 -59.16 -16.24 -12.03
N VAL A 355 -58.47 -17.28 -11.57
CA VAL A 355 -57.45 -17.16 -10.52
C VAL A 355 -56.15 -17.77 -11.03
N GLU A 356 -55.10 -16.98 -11.02
CA GLU A 356 -53.76 -17.40 -11.39
C GLU A 356 -52.85 -17.22 -10.20
N LEU A 357 -51.98 -18.19 -9.98
CA LEU A 357 -50.88 -18.15 -9.00
C LEU A 357 -49.57 -18.35 -9.77
N GLU A 358 -48.66 -17.42 -9.60
CA GLU A 358 -47.37 -17.37 -10.32
C GLU A 358 -46.24 -17.47 -9.30
N ALA A 359 -45.18 -18.23 -9.65
CA ALA A 359 -44.01 -18.40 -8.82
C ALA A 359 -42.73 -18.23 -9.66
N LEU A 360 -41.73 -17.63 -9.06
CA LEU A 360 -40.40 -17.47 -9.60
C LEU A 360 -39.41 -17.96 -8.54
N GLN A 361 -38.44 -18.75 -8.99
CA GLN A 361 -37.22 -19.00 -8.23
C GLN A 361 -36.06 -19.01 -9.23
N SER A 362 -35.08 -18.14 -9.00
CA SER A 362 -33.92 -18.00 -9.86
C SER A 362 -32.67 -17.89 -8.99
N MET A 363 -31.60 -18.55 -9.42
CA MET A 363 -30.29 -18.47 -8.79
C MET A 363 -29.27 -18.27 -9.90
N GLY A 364 -28.48 -17.20 -9.80
CA GLY A 364 -27.37 -16.89 -10.68
C GLY A 364 -26.05 -16.84 -9.91
N LEU A 365 -25.00 -17.34 -10.50
CA LEU A 365 -23.63 -17.20 -10.04
C LEU A 365 -22.81 -16.67 -11.22
N ASN A 366 -22.15 -15.56 -11.02
CA ASN A 366 -21.20 -14.99 -11.96
C ASN A 366 -19.85 -14.88 -11.27
N GLU A 367 -18.82 -15.42 -11.90
CA GLU A 367 -17.45 -15.41 -11.37
C GLU A 367 -16.54 -14.85 -12.46
N ILE A 368 -15.74 -13.85 -12.09
CA ILE A 368 -14.75 -13.23 -12.96
C ILE A 368 -13.41 -13.37 -12.25
N LEU A 369 -12.45 -14.00 -12.94
CA LEU A 369 -11.08 -14.14 -12.48
C LEU A 369 -10.17 -13.41 -13.47
N SER A 370 -9.39 -12.46 -12.97
CA SER A 370 -8.41 -11.71 -13.74
C SER A 370 -7.03 -11.83 -13.08
N SER A 371 -6.00 -12.09 -13.87
CA SER A 371 -4.64 -12.32 -13.37
C SER A 371 -3.60 -11.49 -14.14
N PRO A 372 -3.50 -10.17 -13.88
CA PRO A 372 -2.45 -9.35 -14.44
C PRO A 372 -1.09 -9.75 -13.85
N SER A 373 -0.06 -9.80 -14.68
CA SER A 373 1.30 -10.13 -14.28
C SER A 373 2.31 -9.26 -14.99
N VAL A 374 3.38 -8.84 -14.27
CA VAL A 374 4.41 -7.98 -14.81
C VAL A 374 5.78 -8.35 -14.22
N PHE A 375 6.81 -8.25 -15.06
CA PHE A 375 8.21 -8.35 -14.66
C PHE A 375 8.79 -6.97 -14.48
N THR A 376 9.54 -6.77 -13.40
CA THR A 376 10.28 -5.52 -13.21
C THR A 376 11.59 -5.76 -12.46
N LEU A 377 12.48 -4.78 -12.49
CA LEU A 377 13.70 -4.77 -11.70
C LEU A 377 13.41 -4.34 -10.26
N ASN A 378 14.30 -4.70 -9.36
CA ASN A 378 14.25 -4.23 -7.98
C ASN A 378 14.22 -2.68 -7.90
N ASN A 379 13.29 -2.12 -7.09
CA ASN A 379 13.06 -0.68 -6.93
C ASN A 379 12.62 0.05 -8.21
N GLN A 380 12.08 -0.67 -9.21
CA GLN A 380 11.60 -0.09 -10.47
C GLN A 380 10.08 -0.24 -10.53
N GLU A 381 9.38 0.87 -10.79
CA GLU A 381 7.93 0.82 -11.01
C GLU A 381 7.61 0.17 -12.35
N ALA A 382 6.61 -0.70 -12.34
CA ALA A 382 6.04 -1.28 -13.55
C ALA A 382 4.52 -1.20 -13.51
N THR A 383 3.94 -0.97 -14.68
CA THR A 383 2.49 -0.91 -14.86
C THR A 383 2.07 -1.78 -16.02
N ILE A 384 1.01 -2.57 -15.82
CA ILE A 384 0.29 -3.26 -16.86
C ILE A 384 -1.17 -2.83 -16.83
N THR A 385 -1.73 -2.49 -17.99
CA THR A 385 -3.12 -2.02 -18.13
C THR A 385 -3.79 -2.73 -19.28
N GLN A 386 -5.03 -3.19 -19.08
CA GLN A 386 -5.88 -3.79 -20.10
C GLN A 386 -7.31 -3.32 -19.94
N GLY A 387 -7.89 -2.70 -20.96
CA GLY A 387 -9.26 -2.20 -20.88
C GLY A 387 -9.71 -1.48 -22.12
N THR A 388 -10.74 -0.65 -21.96
CA THR A 388 -11.36 0.17 -23.00
C THR A 388 -11.38 1.62 -22.59
N GLN A 389 -11.32 2.52 -23.57
CA GLN A 389 -11.51 3.95 -23.35
C GLN A 389 -12.93 4.34 -23.69
N VAL A 390 -13.61 4.97 -22.75
CA VAL A 390 -15.00 5.44 -22.91
C VAL A 390 -14.98 6.90 -23.29
N PRO A 391 -15.58 7.31 -24.44
CA PRO A 391 -15.66 8.70 -24.86
C PRO A 391 -16.75 9.42 -24.06
N TYR A 392 -16.44 10.63 -23.56
CA TYR A 392 -17.37 11.56 -22.95
C TYR A 392 -17.41 12.84 -23.77
N GLN A 393 -18.59 13.30 -24.14
CA GLN A 393 -18.76 14.52 -24.90
C GLN A 393 -19.16 15.66 -23.97
N THR A 394 -18.37 16.71 -23.95
CA THR A 394 -18.69 17.96 -23.26
C THR A 394 -18.95 19.06 -24.31
N THR A 395 -20.11 19.69 -24.22
CA THR A 395 -20.44 20.80 -25.10
C THR A 395 -20.36 22.11 -24.30
N SER A 396 -19.45 22.99 -24.69
CA SER A 396 -19.31 24.34 -24.13
C SER A 396 -19.34 25.35 -25.29
N ASP A 397 -20.17 26.37 -25.19
CA ASP A 397 -20.33 27.47 -26.20
C ASP A 397 -20.50 26.96 -27.64
N GLY A 398 -21.29 25.87 -27.83
CA GLY A 398 -21.55 25.32 -29.16
C GLY A 398 -20.41 24.48 -29.75
N THR A 399 -19.30 24.31 -29.02
CA THR A 399 -18.18 23.45 -29.43
C THR A 399 -18.25 22.16 -28.63
N THR A 400 -18.36 21.01 -29.33
CA THR A 400 -18.33 19.68 -28.70
C THR A 400 -16.91 19.18 -28.64
N THR A 401 -16.43 18.93 -27.43
CA THR A 401 -15.11 18.30 -27.16
C THR A 401 -15.33 16.89 -26.65
N THR A 402 -14.61 15.92 -27.20
CA THR A 402 -14.62 14.52 -26.71
C THR A 402 -13.41 14.26 -25.82
N ALA A 403 -13.67 13.91 -24.57
CA ALA A 403 -12.66 13.43 -23.64
C ALA A 403 -12.78 11.90 -23.49
N PHE A 404 -11.66 11.21 -23.34
CA PHE A 404 -11.63 9.77 -23.12
C PHE A 404 -11.31 9.48 -21.67
N LYS A 405 -12.04 8.55 -21.07
CA LYS A 405 -11.75 8.03 -19.73
C LYS A 405 -11.52 6.54 -19.80
N GLU A 406 -10.46 6.07 -19.19
CA GLU A 406 -10.14 4.64 -19.16
C GLU A 406 -11.06 3.89 -18.19
N ALA A 407 -11.58 2.76 -18.68
CA ALA A 407 -12.20 1.72 -17.88
C ALA A 407 -11.36 0.46 -18.09
N ALA A 408 -10.46 0.19 -17.15
CA ALA A 408 -9.41 -0.80 -17.34
C ALA A 408 -9.03 -1.51 -16.04
N LEU A 409 -8.63 -2.78 -16.18
CA LEU A 409 -7.85 -3.48 -15.18
C LEU A 409 -6.41 -2.99 -15.27
N SER A 410 -5.86 -2.45 -14.18
CA SER A 410 -4.46 -2.01 -14.12
C SER A 410 -3.79 -2.47 -12.84
N LEU A 411 -2.55 -2.91 -12.96
CA LEU A 411 -1.65 -3.23 -11.86
C LEU A 411 -0.42 -2.34 -11.98
N THR A 412 -0.20 -1.49 -11.00
CA THR A 412 1.03 -0.71 -10.84
C THR A 412 1.73 -1.20 -9.58
N VAL A 413 3.00 -1.55 -9.69
CA VAL A 413 3.76 -2.11 -8.57
C VAL A 413 5.22 -1.67 -8.59
N THR A 414 5.74 -1.37 -7.40
CA THR A 414 7.17 -1.10 -7.17
C THR A 414 7.67 -2.09 -6.13
N PRO A 415 8.40 -3.15 -6.53
CA PRO A 415 8.96 -4.11 -5.59
C PRO A 415 10.30 -3.61 -5.02
N SER A 416 10.57 -3.94 -3.76
CA SER A 416 11.86 -3.73 -3.11
C SER A 416 12.26 -5.01 -2.36
N ILE A 417 13.32 -5.67 -2.82
CA ILE A 417 13.81 -6.92 -2.22
C ILE A 417 14.58 -6.60 -0.95
N ILE A 418 14.16 -7.18 0.17
CA ILE A 418 14.83 -7.02 1.46
C ILE A 418 15.77 -8.21 1.71
N GLY A 419 16.80 -7.99 2.53
CA GLY A 419 17.90 -8.95 2.74
C GLY A 419 17.51 -10.36 3.18
N ASP A 420 16.29 -10.57 3.69
CA ASP A 420 15.78 -11.86 4.16
C ASP A 420 15.05 -12.69 3.07
N GLY A 421 15.08 -12.23 1.80
CA GLY A 421 14.33 -12.87 0.72
C GLY A 421 12.87 -12.45 0.64
N ASN A 422 12.41 -11.53 1.49
CA ASN A 422 11.09 -10.94 1.42
C ASN A 422 11.08 -9.78 0.42
N VAL A 423 9.92 -9.53 -0.18
CA VAL A 423 9.70 -8.43 -1.11
C VAL A 423 8.71 -7.44 -0.51
N LEU A 424 9.18 -6.22 -0.26
CA LEU A 424 8.30 -5.09 0.07
C LEU A 424 7.73 -4.55 -1.23
N MET A 425 6.42 -4.46 -1.34
CA MET A 425 5.75 -3.99 -2.55
C MET A 425 4.86 -2.79 -2.25
N ASP A 426 4.99 -1.74 -3.05
CA ASP A 426 4.00 -0.66 -3.16
C ASP A 426 3.10 -1.00 -4.34
N ILE A 427 1.82 -1.21 -4.08
CA ILE A 427 0.90 -1.79 -5.04
C ILE A 427 -0.32 -0.89 -5.20
N LYS A 428 -0.70 -0.70 -6.45
CA LYS A 428 -1.97 -0.11 -6.84
C LYS A 428 -2.64 -1.03 -7.86
N VAL A 429 -3.83 -1.54 -7.53
CA VAL A 429 -4.68 -2.33 -8.43
C VAL A 429 -5.97 -1.56 -8.65
N ASN A 430 -6.32 -1.35 -9.91
CA ASN A 430 -7.60 -0.81 -10.33
C ASN A 430 -8.30 -1.86 -11.21
N ASP A 431 -9.59 -2.08 -10.96
CA ASP A 431 -10.46 -2.92 -11.78
C ASP A 431 -11.70 -2.09 -12.13
N ASP A 432 -11.58 -1.34 -13.22
CA ASP A 432 -12.58 -0.41 -13.69
C ASP A 432 -13.31 -1.00 -14.89
N SER A 433 -14.65 -1.02 -14.84
CA SER A 433 -15.50 -1.54 -15.91
C SER A 433 -16.62 -0.57 -16.29
N PRO A 434 -16.99 -0.44 -17.59
CA PRO A 434 -18.10 0.38 -17.99
C PRO A 434 -19.42 -0.24 -17.53
N ASP A 435 -20.30 0.56 -16.93
CA ASP A 435 -21.64 0.16 -16.52
C ASP A 435 -22.67 0.77 -17.46
N THR A 436 -23.24 -0.08 -18.31
CA THR A 436 -24.26 0.29 -19.30
C THR A 436 -25.68 0.30 -18.73
N SER A 437 -25.86 -0.01 -17.45
CA SER A 437 -27.19 -0.16 -16.82
C SER A 437 -27.92 1.18 -16.66
N PHE A 438 -27.22 2.31 -16.73
CA PHE A 438 -27.80 3.63 -16.48
C PHE A 438 -28.48 4.29 -17.68
N GLY A 439 -28.51 3.69 -18.87
CA GLY A 439 -29.31 4.11 -20.01
C GLY A 439 -29.12 5.58 -20.49
N THR A 440 -27.98 6.18 -20.15
CA THR A 440 -27.57 7.51 -20.64
C THR A 440 -26.62 7.36 -21.82
N ASP A 441 -26.52 8.35 -22.67
CA ASP A 441 -25.56 8.39 -23.78
C ASP A 441 -24.11 8.30 -23.31
N GLU A 442 -23.88 8.58 -22.02
CA GLU A 442 -22.58 8.45 -21.35
C GLU A 442 -22.62 7.32 -20.30
N PRO A 443 -21.91 6.19 -20.52
CA PRO A 443 -21.89 5.08 -19.57
C PRO A 443 -21.15 5.48 -18.29
N ALA A 444 -21.68 5.05 -17.13
CA ALA A 444 -20.97 5.16 -15.85
C ALA A 444 -19.79 4.18 -15.80
N ILE A 445 -18.75 4.49 -15.05
CA ILE A 445 -17.64 3.59 -14.80
C ILE A 445 -17.73 3.08 -13.36
N LYS A 446 -17.84 1.76 -13.21
CA LYS A 446 -17.70 1.07 -11.92
C LYS A 446 -16.22 0.96 -11.62
N THR A 447 -15.77 1.52 -10.50
CA THR A 447 -14.37 1.53 -10.10
C THR A 447 -14.16 0.72 -8.82
N ASN A 448 -13.15 -0.17 -8.85
CA ASN A 448 -12.64 -0.88 -7.68
C ASN A 448 -11.13 -0.60 -7.59
N GLU A 449 -10.72 0.19 -6.62
CA GLU A 449 -9.31 0.57 -6.43
C GLU A 449 -8.82 0.09 -5.06
N ILE A 450 -7.63 -0.52 -5.03
CA ILE A 450 -6.88 -0.79 -3.81
C ILE A 450 -5.47 -0.25 -3.96
N LYS A 451 -4.99 0.46 -2.92
CA LYS A 451 -3.62 0.96 -2.83
C LYS A 451 -3.07 0.58 -1.47
N THR A 452 -1.95 -0.14 -1.45
CA THR A 452 -1.36 -0.62 -0.20
C THR A 452 0.13 -0.89 -0.33
N LYS A 453 0.80 -0.95 0.83
CA LYS A 453 2.19 -1.42 0.95
C LYS A 453 2.21 -2.65 1.83
N LEU A 454 2.85 -3.70 1.39
CA LEU A 454 2.94 -4.94 2.15
C LEU A 454 4.27 -5.65 1.90
N LEU A 455 4.65 -6.46 2.87
CA LEU A 455 5.81 -7.32 2.83
C LEU A 455 5.35 -8.77 2.63
N VAL A 456 5.86 -9.43 1.60
CA VAL A 456 5.51 -10.81 1.23
C VAL A 456 6.79 -11.62 1.03
N SER A 457 6.78 -12.89 1.47
CA SER A 457 7.89 -13.79 1.20
C SER A 457 7.94 -14.21 -0.27
N ASP A 458 9.13 -14.48 -0.78
CA ASP A 458 9.33 -14.92 -2.16
C ASP A 458 8.51 -16.18 -2.46
N GLY A 459 7.59 -16.08 -3.41
CA GLY A 459 6.74 -17.18 -3.87
C GLY A 459 5.48 -17.45 -3.06
N ASP A 460 5.19 -16.65 -2.03
CA ASP A 460 3.94 -16.76 -1.27
C ASP A 460 2.82 -15.95 -1.92
N ILE A 461 1.58 -16.47 -1.83
CA ILE A 461 0.37 -15.76 -2.26
C ILE A 461 -0.35 -15.24 -1.03
N VAL A 462 -0.56 -13.92 -0.97
CA VAL A 462 -1.24 -13.26 0.15
C VAL A 462 -2.48 -12.53 -0.32
N VAL A 463 -3.51 -12.52 0.52
CA VAL A 463 -4.69 -11.68 0.30
C VAL A 463 -4.35 -10.25 0.69
N ILE A 464 -4.47 -9.32 -0.26
CA ILE A 464 -4.27 -7.89 -0.01
C ILE A 464 -5.49 -7.28 0.68
N GLY A 465 -6.67 -7.68 0.21
CA GLY A 465 -7.94 -7.16 0.72
C GLY A 465 -9.12 -7.64 -0.09
N GLY A 466 -10.29 -7.15 0.26
CA GLY A 466 -11.50 -7.49 -0.46
C GLY A 466 -12.71 -6.72 0.04
N ILE A 467 -13.78 -6.79 -0.73
CA ILE A 467 -15.06 -6.12 -0.46
C ILE A 467 -16.15 -7.18 -0.50
N LYS A 468 -16.98 -7.23 0.53
CA LYS A 468 -18.18 -8.05 0.58
C LYS A 468 -19.40 -7.16 0.70
N LYS A 469 -20.28 -7.22 -0.30
CA LYS A 469 -21.54 -6.45 -0.34
C LYS A 469 -22.71 -7.40 -0.42
N ASN A 470 -23.67 -7.28 0.50
CA ASN A 470 -24.90 -8.04 0.47
C ASN A 470 -26.09 -7.08 0.41
N THR A 471 -26.85 -7.18 -0.67
CA THR A 471 -28.04 -6.37 -0.92
C THR A 471 -29.27 -7.26 -0.88
N LYS A 472 -30.16 -7.03 0.09
CA LYS A 472 -31.44 -7.74 0.24
C LYS A 472 -32.59 -6.80 -0.02
N SER A 473 -33.51 -7.23 -0.88
CA SER A 473 -34.74 -6.53 -1.18
C SER A 473 -35.92 -7.45 -0.92
N ASP A 474 -36.85 -7.05 -0.06
CA ASP A 474 -38.13 -7.74 0.21
C ASP A 474 -39.26 -6.78 -0.13
N THR A 475 -39.80 -6.95 -1.31
CA THR A 475 -40.92 -6.13 -1.81
C THR A 475 -42.22 -6.88 -1.69
N LYS A 476 -43.20 -6.27 -0.99
CA LYS A 476 -44.54 -6.79 -0.85
C LYS A 476 -45.52 -5.86 -1.51
N THR A 477 -46.22 -6.33 -2.52
CA THR A 477 -47.31 -5.63 -3.16
C THR A 477 -48.66 -6.21 -2.72
N LYS A 478 -49.64 -5.38 -2.42
CA LYS A 478 -50.93 -5.82 -1.96
C LYS A 478 -52.06 -5.00 -2.61
N THR A 479 -53.22 -5.65 -2.83
CA THR A 479 -54.45 -4.98 -3.23
C THR A 479 -55.12 -4.41 -1.99
N PRO A 480 -55.27 -3.04 -1.89
CA PRO A 480 -55.87 -2.42 -0.70
C PRO A 480 -57.28 -2.95 -0.43
N GLY A 481 -57.62 -3.12 0.83
CA GLY A 481 -58.93 -3.61 1.29
C GLY A 481 -59.12 -5.12 1.16
N LEU A 482 -58.65 -5.77 0.10
CA LEU A 482 -58.80 -7.22 -0.11
C LEU A 482 -57.65 -8.01 0.55
N ALA A 483 -56.47 -7.45 0.57
CA ALA A 483 -55.33 -8.10 1.18
C ALA A 483 -55.35 -8.12 2.72
N ASP A 484 -56.09 -7.22 3.34
CA ASP A 484 -56.13 -7.03 4.80
C ASP A 484 -57.35 -7.73 5.45
N GLN A 485 -57.93 -8.71 4.78
CA GLN A 485 -59.04 -9.52 5.26
C GLN A 485 -58.64 -10.29 6.53
N LYS A 486 -59.63 -10.48 7.47
CA LYS A 486 -59.45 -11.26 8.73
C LYS A 486 -58.97 -12.70 8.47
N ASN A 487 -59.39 -13.29 7.34
CA ASN A 487 -58.92 -14.61 6.92
C ASN A 487 -57.59 -14.48 6.16
N LYS A 488 -56.47 -14.82 6.82
CA LYS A 488 -55.10 -14.72 6.28
C LYS A 488 -54.90 -15.52 4.98
N ALA A 489 -55.60 -16.65 4.81
CA ALA A 489 -55.49 -17.45 3.60
C ALA A 489 -56.06 -16.71 2.38
N LEU A 490 -57.24 -16.08 2.52
CA LEU A 490 -57.87 -15.25 1.48
C LEU A 490 -57.04 -13.98 1.24
N GLY A 491 -56.59 -13.31 2.29
CA GLY A 491 -55.78 -12.09 2.16
C GLY A 491 -54.46 -12.32 1.44
N ASN A 492 -53.84 -13.51 1.53
CA ASN A 492 -52.61 -13.85 0.83
C ASN A 492 -52.81 -14.01 -0.69
N LEU A 493 -54.01 -14.33 -1.15
CA LEU A 493 -54.32 -14.35 -2.59
C LEU A 493 -54.36 -12.94 -3.25
N PHE A 494 -54.29 -11.89 -2.45
CA PHE A 494 -54.29 -10.48 -2.93
C PHE A 494 -52.96 -9.79 -2.63
N LYS A 495 -51.89 -10.60 -2.47
CA LYS A 495 -50.54 -10.12 -2.20
C LYS A 495 -49.54 -10.77 -3.16
N SER A 496 -48.52 -10.03 -3.55
CA SER A 496 -47.30 -10.63 -4.09
C SER A 496 -46.11 -10.29 -3.20
N ARG A 497 -45.13 -11.16 -3.21
CA ARG A 497 -43.88 -10.97 -2.51
C ARG A 497 -42.74 -11.31 -3.45
N ASN A 498 -41.78 -10.40 -3.54
CA ASN A 498 -40.56 -10.58 -4.30
C ASN A 498 -39.37 -10.37 -3.37
N ASN A 499 -38.57 -11.40 -3.18
CA ASN A 499 -37.34 -11.39 -2.41
C ASN A 499 -36.16 -11.54 -3.35
N THR A 500 -35.27 -10.58 -3.32
CA THR A 500 -34.01 -10.64 -4.04
C THR A 500 -32.85 -10.52 -3.06
N ASP A 501 -31.86 -11.38 -3.16
CA ASP A 501 -30.62 -11.38 -2.38
C ASP A 501 -29.44 -11.42 -3.35
N THR A 502 -28.67 -10.33 -3.41
CA THR A 502 -27.48 -10.22 -4.24
C THR A 502 -26.27 -10.10 -3.33
N LEU A 503 -25.38 -11.07 -3.41
CA LEU A 503 -24.12 -11.11 -2.69
C LEU A 503 -22.99 -10.96 -3.68
N THR A 504 -22.19 -9.90 -3.52
CA THR A 504 -20.97 -9.64 -4.29
C THR A 504 -19.77 -9.74 -3.35
N GLU A 505 -18.78 -10.54 -3.72
CA GLU A 505 -17.51 -10.68 -3.03
C GLU A 505 -16.37 -10.42 -4.02
N LEU A 506 -15.54 -9.41 -3.72
CA LEU A 506 -14.31 -9.10 -4.41
C LEU A 506 -13.14 -9.46 -3.50
N LEU A 507 -12.20 -10.27 -3.97
CA LEU A 507 -10.94 -10.56 -3.28
C LEU A 507 -9.77 -10.31 -4.22
N ILE A 508 -8.71 -9.72 -3.67
CA ILE A 508 -7.48 -9.44 -4.42
C ILE A 508 -6.32 -10.11 -3.70
N PHE A 509 -5.59 -10.92 -4.45
CA PHE A 509 -4.38 -11.63 -3.99
C PHE A 509 -3.18 -11.10 -4.75
N ILE A 510 -2.00 -11.26 -4.17
CA ILE A 510 -0.74 -10.95 -4.84
C ILE A 510 0.33 -11.98 -4.50
N ALA A 511 1.20 -12.21 -5.46
CA ALA A 511 2.33 -13.11 -5.35
C ALA A 511 3.57 -12.49 -6.01
N PRO A 512 4.62 -12.18 -5.27
CA PRO A 512 5.92 -11.85 -5.82
C PRO A 512 6.76 -13.11 -6.03
N LYS A 513 7.56 -13.12 -7.09
CA LYS A 513 8.58 -14.14 -7.30
C LYS A 513 9.88 -13.51 -7.77
N VAL A 514 10.93 -13.67 -6.98
CA VAL A 514 12.27 -13.17 -7.29
C VAL A 514 12.95 -14.11 -8.29
N ILE A 515 13.49 -13.53 -9.35
CA ILE A 515 14.25 -14.23 -10.40
C ILE A 515 15.66 -13.70 -10.37
N GLU A 516 16.65 -14.59 -10.21
CA GLU A 516 18.07 -14.24 -10.11
C GLU A 516 18.77 -14.22 -11.47
#